data_47e74a5b7c989f81bdd73c7f24697650
#
_entry.id   47e74a5b7c989f81bdd73c7f24697650
#
_cell.length_a   1.000
_cell.length_b   1.000
_cell.length_c   1.000
_cell.angle_alpha   90.00
_cell.angle_beta   90.00
_cell.angle_gamma   90.00
#
_symmetry.space_group_name_H-M   'P 1'
#
loop_
_entity.id
_entity.type
_entity.pdbx_description
1 polymer ?
#
loop_
_entity_poly.entity_id
_entity_poly.type
_entity_poly.pdbx_seq_one_letter_code
_entity_poly.pdbx_strand_id
1 'polypeptide(L)'
;RQMCIRDSIGRNHFAQDIKEKFNLARQAGIDNINMDMICGLPEEGMEELSYTLDEIKKLDPESLTVHALAVKRSSRLNRMKDTYHFGASEEMVSYAASCARDMNMEPYYLYRQKNIPGNLENVGFSKKGKECLYNILIMEELHDIIAVGAGTSSKIVHQEDHQVDRIENLKDIKQYITRIDEIIHRKELKMI
;
A
#
# COMPACT_ATOMS: atom_id res chain seq x y z
N ARG A 1 -0.45 22.75 11.33
CA ARG A 1 0.52 22.32 10.31
C ARG A 1 0.11 21.02 9.65
N GLN A 2 -0.20 19.94 10.38
CA GLN A 2 -0.67 18.65 9.80
C GLN A 2 -1.95 18.78 8.94
N MET A 3 -2.88 19.66 9.28
CA MET A 3 -4.10 19.89 8.50
C MET A 3 -3.81 20.37 7.08
N CYS A 4 -2.90 21.35 6.92
CA CYS A 4 -2.54 21.89 5.60
C CYS A 4 -1.86 20.86 4.69
N ILE A 5 -1.06 19.95 5.26
CA ILE A 5 -0.38 18.88 4.51
C ILE A 5 -1.41 17.86 4.01
N ARG A 6 -2.34 17.42 4.87
CA ARG A 6 -3.41 16.48 4.50
C ARG A 6 -4.33 17.04 3.40
N ASP A 7 -4.72 18.28 3.49
CA ASP A 7 -5.50 18.98 2.45
C ASP A 7 -4.74 19.00 1.11
N SER A 8 -3.42 19.21 1.16
CA SER A 8 -2.59 19.23 -0.05
C SER A 8 -2.46 17.87 -0.74
N ILE A 9 -2.58 16.77 0.00
CA ILE A 9 -2.58 15.39 -0.53
C ILE A 9 -3.98 14.81 -0.72
N GLY A 10 -5.04 15.61 -0.51
CA GLY A 10 -6.44 15.22 -0.76
C GLY A 10 -7.01 14.24 0.28
N ARG A 11 -6.54 14.28 1.53
CA ARG A 11 -7.01 13.44 2.63
C ARG A 11 -7.89 14.23 3.59
N ASN A 12 -9.20 14.01 3.52
CA ASN A 12 -10.23 14.74 4.28
C ASN A 12 -10.58 14.06 5.62
N HIS A 13 -9.60 13.52 6.34
CA HIS A 13 -9.81 12.88 7.65
C HIS A 13 -8.75 13.32 8.65
N PHE A 14 -9.11 13.29 9.93
CA PHE A 14 -8.22 13.63 11.04
C PHE A 14 -7.61 12.38 11.70
N ALA A 15 -6.57 12.56 12.50
CA ALA A 15 -5.98 11.46 13.27
C ALA A 15 -7.00 10.81 14.22
N GLN A 16 -7.94 11.61 14.74
CA GLN A 16 -9.01 11.12 15.61
C GLN A 16 -9.94 10.15 14.87
N ASP A 17 -10.28 10.44 13.61
CA ASP A 17 -11.13 9.55 12.79
C ASP A 17 -10.50 8.18 12.61
N ILE A 18 -9.17 8.12 12.44
CA ILE A 18 -8.43 6.84 12.32
C ILE A 18 -8.58 6.03 13.61
N LYS A 19 -8.36 6.67 14.77
CA LYS A 19 -8.50 6.01 16.08
C LYS A 19 -9.91 5.50 16.31
N GLU A 20 -10.92 6.30 16.00
CA GLU A 20 -12.33 5.92 16.13
C GLU A 20 -12.68 4.74 15.21
N LYS A 21 -12.27 4.77 13.95
CA LYS A 21 -12.52 3.67 13.00
C LYS A 21 -11.79 2.39 13.39
N PHE A 22 -10.55 2.50 13.88
CA PHE A 22 -9.80 1.37 14.43
C PHE A 22 -10.55 0.72 15.60
N ASN A 23 -10.98 1.53 16.57
CA ASN A 23 -11.73 1.04 17.73
C ASN A 23 -13.09 0.44 17.35
N LEU A 24 -13.81 1.03 16.40
CA LEU A 24 -15.05 0.47 15.86
C LEU A 24 -14.82 -0.88 15.19
N ALA A 25 -13.74 -1.05 14.44
CA ALA A 25 -13.38 -2.33 13.84
C ALA A 25 -13.12 -3.40 14.93
N ARG A 26 -12.39 -3.04 15.99
CA ARG A 26 -12.19 -3.93 17.15
C ARG A 26 -13.51 -4.32 17.84
N GLN A 27 -14.40 -3.36 18.09
CA GLN A 27 -15.73 -3.60 18.66
C GLN A 27 -16.61 -4.50 17.77
N ALA A 28 -16.43 -4.42 16.45
CA ALA A 28 -17.10 -5.30 15.48
C ALA A 28 -16.49 -6.71 15.40
N GLY A 29 -15.47 -7.02 16.20
CA GLY A 29 -14.82 -8.33 16.24
C GLY A 29 -13.73 -8.55 15.19
N ILE A 30 -13.26 -7.48 14.54
CA ILE A 30 -12.14 -7.59 13.60
C ILE A 30 -10.85 -7.62 14.43
N ASP A 31 -10.16 -8.75 14.41
CA ASP A 31 -8.96 -9.04 15.21
C ASP A 31 -7.66 -9.06 14.37
N ASN A 32 -7.74 -8.79 13.08
CA ASN A 32 -6.59 -8.66 12.19
C ASN A 32 -6.71 -7.36 11.39
N ILE A 33 -6.04 -6.32 11.87
CA ILE A 33 -6.10 -4.97 11.28
C ILE A 33 -4.69 -4.59 10.81
N ASN A 34 -4.56 -4.23 9.54
CA ASN A 34 -3.37 -3.61 9.00
C ASN A 34 -3.49 -2.09 9.04
N MET A 35 -2.41 -1.41 9.42
CA MET A 35 -2.29 0.03 9.28
C MET A 35 -1.22 0.36 8.24
N ASP A 36 -1.53 1.31 7.35
CA ASP A 36 -0.56 1.84 6.39
C ASP A 36 -0.03 3.18 6.86
N MET A 37 1.28 3.37 6.78
CA MET A 37 1.92 4.66 7.01
C MET A 37 2.82 5.05 5.85
N ILE A 38 3.04 6.35 5.67
CA ILE A 38 3.93 6.89 4.65
C ILE A 38 5.02 7.69 5.36
N CYS A 39 6.28 7.34 5.11
CA CYS A 39 7.45 8.11 5.54
C CYS A 39 7.81 9.16 4.49
N GLY A 40 8.25 10.32 4.94
CA GLY A 40 8.76 11.39 4.09
C GLY A 40 7.67 12.30 3.53
N LEU A 41 6.57 12.49 4.24
CA LEU A 41 5.54 13.48 3.91
C LEU A 41 6.15 14.91 3.95
N PRO A 42 5.50 15.90 3.28
CA PRO A 42 5.98 17.27 3.32
C PRO A 42 6.22 17.77 4.74
N GLU A 43 7.43 18.32 4.97
CA GLU A 43 7.89 18.87 6.26
C GLU A 43 7.86 17.83 7.41
N GLU A 44 7.88 16.54 7.10
CA GLU A 44 7.98 15.48 8.10
C GLU A 44 9.44 15.22 8.43
N GLY A 45 9.78 15.37 9.72
CA GLY A 45 11.06 14.98 10.29
C GLY A 45 10.95 13.72 11.14
N MET A 46 12.05 13.36 11.81
CA MET A 46 12.08 12.20 12.71
C MET A 46 11.16 12.35 13.92
N GLU A 47 10.90 13.59 14.37
CA GLU A 47 10.01 13.87 15.51
C GLU A 47 8.55 13.54 15.17
N GLU A 48 8.05 14.00 14.00
CA GLU A 48 6.70 13.71 13.53
C GLU A 48 6.52 12.23 13.22
N LEU A 49 7.54 11.60 12.64
CA LEU A 49 7.54 10.16 12.36
C LEU A 49 7.46 9.36 13.68
N SER A 50 8.30 9.69 14.66
CA SER A 50 8.29 9.03 15.97
C SER A 50 6.94 9.17 16.67
N TYR A 51 6.37 10.38 16.66
CA TYR A 51 5.03 10.61 17.20
C TYR A 51 3.95 9.74 16.51
N THR A 52 4.01 9.63 15.18
CA THR A 52 3.07 8.79 14.41
C THR A 52 3.20 7.32 14.81
N LEU A 53 4.43 6.81 14.93
CA LEU A 53 4.69 5.42 15.32
C LEU A 53 4.26 5.13 16.77
N ASP A 54 4.46 6.08 17.68
CA ASP A 54 3.96 5.96 19.05
C ASP A 54 2.44 5.88 19.13
N GLU A 55 1.73 6.63 18.28
CA GLU A 55 0.28 6.55 18.21
C GLU A 55 -0.22 5.23 17.58
N ILE A 56 0.49 4.71 16.58
CA ILE A 56 0.24 3.38 16.01
C ILE A 56 0.47 2.30 17.06
N LYS A 57 1.58 2.38 17.81
CA LYS A 57 1.90 1.43 18.88
C LYS A 57 0.82 1.37 19.96
N LYS A 58 0.20 2.51 20.32
CA LYS A 58 -0.92 2.55 21.28
C LYS A 58 -2.18 1.84 20.77
N LEU A 59 -2.40 1.80 19.46
CA LEU A 59 -3.50 1.09 18.83
C LEU A 59 -3.25 -0.43 18.72
N ASP A 60 -2.00 -0.83 18.74
CA ASP A 60 -1.52 -2.23 18.69
C ASP A 60 -2.14 -3.04 17.52
N PRO A 61 -1.94 -2.61 16.26
CA PRO A 61 -2.43 -3.36 15.10
C PRO A 61 -1.70 -4.70 14.96
N GLU A 62 -2.25 -5.60 14.16
CA GLU A 62 -1.59 -6.89 13.84
C GLU A 62 -0.58 -6.76 12.73
N SER A 63 -0.74 -5.76 11.85
CA SER A 63 0.16 -5.53 10.73
C SER A 63 0.38 -4.03 10.50
N LEU A 64 1.57 -3.70 10.02
CA LEU A 64 1.95 -2.34 9.64
C LEU A 64 2.63 -2.37 8.28
N THR A 65 2.14 -1.58 7.33
CA THR A 65 2.84 -1.37 6.06
C THR A 65 3.54 -0.01 6.07
N VAL A 66 4.84 -0.01 5.91
CA VAL A 66 5.68 1.19 5.84
C VAL A 66 5.94 1.51 4.37
N HIS A 67 5.41 2.63 3.92
CA HIS A 67 5.62 3.15 2.57
C HIS A 67 6.63 4.28 2.59
N ALA A 68 7.60 4.24 1.69
CA ALA A 68 8.40 5.41 1.36
C ALA A 68 7.63 6.29 0.35
N LEU A 69 7.58 7.60 0.56
CA LEU A 69 6.82 8.51 -0.28
C LEU A 69 7.29 8.45 -1.74
N ALA A 70 6.42 8.00 -2.64
CA ALA A 70 6.63 8.02 -4.08
C ALA A 70 5.86 9.18 -4.73
N VAL A 71 6.57 10.11 -5.37
CA VAL A 71 5.97 11.28 -5.99
C VAL A 71 5.80 11.07 -7.49
N LYS A 72 4.55 10.90 -7.93
CA LYS A 72 4.23 10.78 -9.36
C LYS A 72 4.39 12.11 -10.08
N ARG A 73 4.92 12.11 -11.31
CA ARG A 73 5.16 13.31 -12.13
C ARG A 73 3.94 14.21 -12.30
N SER A 74 2.74 13.64 -12.42
CA SER A 74 1.47 14.36 -12.60
C SER A 74 0.80 14.75 -11.27
N SER A 75 1.36 14.40 -10.12
CA SER A 75 0.75 14.68 -8.82
C SER A 75 0.83 16.17 -8.47
N ARG A 76 -0.15 16.64 -7.67
CA ARG A 76 -0.12 17.98 -7.09
C ARG A 76 1.15 18.19 -6.25
N LEU A 77 1.57 17.17 -5.52
CA LEU A 77 2.76 17.21 -4.68
C LEU A 77 4.04 17.47 -5.50
N ASN A 78 4.16 16.90 -6.71
CA ASN A 78 5.31 17.16 -7.59
C ASN A 78 5.40 18.63 -8.03
N ARG A 79 4.28 19.34 -8.12
CA ARG A 79 4.26 20.78 -8.45
C ARG A 79 4.69 21.67 -7.28
N MET A 80 4.73 21.09 -6.07
CA MET A 80 5.06 21.80 -4.82
C MET A 80 6.48 21.51 -4.33
N LYS A 81 7.28 20.76 -5.11
CA LYS A 81 8.65 20.33 -4.74
C LYS A 81 9.61 21.49 -4.45
N ASP A 82 9.37 22.66 -5.05
CA ASP A 82 10.19 23.85 -4.83
C ASP A 82 9.76 24.63 -3.56
N THR A 83 8.62 24.26 -2.97
CA THR A 83 8.02 24.91 -1.80
C THR A 83 8.19 24.09 -0.52
N TYR A 84 8.19 22.76 -0.65
CA TYR A 84 8.24 21.86 0.50
C TYR A 84 9.37 20.84 0.34
N HIS A 85 10.05 20.56 1.44
CA HIS A 85 10.95 19.42 1.54
C HIS A 85 10.10 18.16 1.81
N PHE A 86 10.31 17.11 1.04
CA PHE A 86 9.67 15.82 1.24
C PHE A 86 10.50 14.69 0.62
N GLY A 87 10.26 13.50 1.09
CA GLY A 87 10.93 12.27 0.70
C GLY A 87 11.42 11.51 1.91
N ALA A 88 11.23 10.20 1.88
CA ALA A 88 11.72 9.34 2.93
C ALA A 88 13.24 9.27 2.92
N SER A 89 13.86 9.25 4.10
CA SER A 89 15.25 8.91 4.29
C SER A 89 15.39 7.43 4.69
N GLU A 90 16.59 6.90 4.50
CA GLU A 90 16.94 5.55 4.96
C GLU A 90 16.81 5.42 6.48
N GLU A 91 17.13 6.49 7.21
CA GLU A 91 16.97 6.58 8.65
C GLU A 91 15.50 6.46 9.08
N MET A 92 14.58 7.17 8.40
CA MET A 92 13.14 7.09 8.68
C MET A 92 12.59 5.68 8.50
N VAL A 93 12.93 5.03 7.39
CA VAL A 93 12.47 3.66 7.09
C VAL A 93 13.05 2.66 8.07
N SER A 94 14.35 2.80 8.41
CA SER A 94 15.02 1.94 9.40
C SER A 94 14.42 2.09 10.79
N TYR A 95 14.11 3.31 11.20
CA TYR A 95 13.44 3.58 12.47
C TYR A 95 12.04 3.00 12.53
N ALA A 96 11.23 3.15 11.46
CA ALA A 96 9.91 2.56 11.37
C ALA A 96 9.96 1.02 11.44
N ALA A 97 10.95 0.40 10.77
CA ALA A 97 11.18 -1.04 10.85
C ALA A 97 11.57 -1.51 12.27
N SER A 98 12.37 -0.73 13.00
CA SER A 98 12.69 -1.02 14.39
C SER A 98 11.45 -0.96 15.28
N CYS A 99 10.61 0.08 15.12
CA CYS A 99 9.37 0.22 15.86
C CYS A 99 8.38 -0.94 15.57
N ALA A 100 8.33 -1.42 14.31
CA ALA A 100 7.52 -2.60 13.97
C ALA A 100 8.00 -3.85 14.72
N ARG A 101 9.32 -4.09 14.80
CA ARG A 101 9.88 -5.21 15.58
C ARG A 101 9.57 -5.07 17.08
N ASP A 102 9.61 -3.86 17.62
CA ASP A 102 9.22 -3.59 19.02
C ASP A 102 7.75 -3.92 19.31
N MET A 103 6.90 -3.95 18.27
CA MET A 103 5.50 -4.41 18.32
C MET A 103 5.36 -5.93 18.03
N ASN A 104 6.46 -6.70 18.05
CA ASN A 104 6.52 -8.13 17.73
C ASN A 104 6.06 -8.44 16.29
N MET A 105 6.36 -7.55 15.35
CA MET A 105 6.08 -7.75 13.94
C MET A 105 7.36 -8.07 13.17
N GLU A 106 7.27 -9.02 12.24
CA GLU A 106 8.36 -9.37 11.32
C GLU A 106 7.99 -8.95 9.89
N PRO A 107 8.99 -8.60 9.05
CA PRO A 107 8.72 -8.32 7.65
C PRO A 107 8.26 -9.59 6.95
N TYR A 108 7.18 -9.51 6.16
CA TYR A 108 6.63 -10.68 5.45
C TYR A 108 6.45 -10.47 3.94
N TYR A 109 6.45 -9.22 3.47
CA TYR A 109 6.53 -8.88 2.05
C TYR A 109 7.18 -7.53 1.85
N LEU A 110 7.75 -7.34 0.66
CA LEU A 110 8.29 -6.07 0.24
C LEU A 110 7.99 -5.82 -1.24
N TYR A 111 7.88 -4.55 -1.62
CA TYR A 111 7.81 -4.17 -3.02
C TYR A 111 8.45 -2.82 -3.26
N ARG A 112 9.02 -2.68 -4.47
CA ARG A 112 9.67 -1.45 -4.88
C ARG A 112 8.78 -0.68 -5.84
N GLN A 113 8.51 0.57 -5.53
CA GLN A 113 7.84 1.48 -6.46
C GLN A 113 8.86 2.30 -7.27
N LYS A 114 8.52 2.56 -8.53
CA LYS A 114 9.28 3.51 -9.35
C LYS A 114 9.15 4.92 -8.76
N ASN A 115 10.25 5.71 -8.84
CA ASN A 115 10.34 7.10 -8.38
C ASN A 115 10.32 7.29 -6.84
N ILE A 116 10.77 6.32 -6.08
CA ILE A 116 11.13 6.53 -4.68
C ILE A 116 12.61 6.99 -4.64
N PRO A 117 12.92 8.13 -4.00
CA PRO A 117 14.31 8.55 -3.77
C PRO A 117 15.08 7.50 -2.95
N GLY A 118 16.37 7.31 -3.22
CA GLY A 118 17.23 6.41 -2.45
C GLY A 118 16.97 4.91 -2.65
N ASN A 119 16.21 4.50 -3.69
CA ASN A 119 15.86 3.09 -3.92
C ASN A 119 15.21 2.39 -2.72
N LEU A 120 14.52 3.14 -1.86
CA LEU A 120 13.83 2.60 -0.70
C LEU A 120 12.68 1.68 -1.11
N GLU A 121 12.40 0.71 -0.27
CA GLU A 121 11.36 -0.29 -0.48
C GLU A 121 10.18 -0.03 0.46
N ASN A 122 9.00 -0.46 0.02
CA ASN A 122 7.83 -0.51 0.87
C ASN A 122 7.80 -1.91 1.51
N VAL A 123 7.66 -1.96 2.82
CA VAL A 123 7.74 -3.21 3.58
C VAL A 123 6.48 -3.39 4.41
N GLY A 124 5.89 -4.57 4.30
CA GLY A 124 4.82 -4.99 5.20
C GLY A 124 5.36 -5.82 6.35
N PHE A 125 4.99 -5.43 7.56
CA PHE A 125 5.32 -6.12 8.81
C PHE A 125 4.06 -6.71 9.40
N SER A 126 4.15 -7.89 10.03
CA SER A 126 3.02 -8.54 10.67
C SER A 126 3.43 -9.30 11.93
N LYS A 127 2.53 -9.39 12.91
CA LYS A 127 2.62 -10.37 13.97
C LYS A 127 2.47 -11.77 13.38
N LYS A 128 3.13 -12.76 13.95
CA LYS A 128 3.12 -14.14 13.47
C LYS A 128 1.69 -14.70 13.37
N GLY A 129 1.35 -15.24 12.20
CA GLY A 129 0.04 -15.81 11.89
C GLY A 129 -1.06 -14.79 11.58
N LYS A 130 -0.69 -13.51 11.40
CA LYS A 130 -1.59 -12.41 11.02
C LYS A 130 -1.24 -11.80 9.66
N GLU A 131 -0.31 -12.44 8.93
CA GLU A 131 0.12 -12.03 7.60
C GLU A 131 -1.05 -12.03 6.60
N CYS A 132 -1.11 -11.03 5.73
CA CYS A 132 -2.10 -11.01 4.66
C CYS A 132 -1.67 -11.95 3.53
N LEU A 133 -2.36 -13.09 3.42
CA LEU A 133 -2.07 -14.10 2.41
C LEU A 133 -2.12 -13.53 0.97
N TYR A 134 -3.05 -12.62 0.70
CA TYR A 134 -3.15 -11.95 -0.60
C TYR A 134 -1.86 -11.20 -0.97
N ASN A 135 -1.25 -10.50 -0.02
CA ASN A 135 0.00 -9.78 -0.27
C ASN A 135 1.15 -10.74 -0.60
N ILE A 136 1.23 -11.85 0.10
CA ILE A 136 2.23 -12.89 -0.18
C ILE A 136 2.02 -13.46 -1.59
N LEU A 137 0.82 -13.91 -1.90
CA LEU A 137 0.50 -14.55 -3.18
C LEU A 137 0.73 -13.63 -4.38
N ILE A 138 0.41 -12.32 -4.24
CA ILE A 138 0.59 -11.35 -5.33
C ILE A 138 2.06 -10.96 -5.55
N MET A 139 2.86 -10.92 -4.47
CA MET A 139 4.28 -10.55 -4.55
C MET A 139 5.15 -11.70 -5.02
N GLU A 140 4.86 -12.91 -4.55
CA GLU A 140 5.59 -14.13 -4.93
C GLU A 140 5.12 -14.72 -6.27
N GLU A 141 4.07 -14.16 -6.87
CA GLU A 141 3.48 -14.62 -8.15
C GLU A 141 3.21 -16.14 -8.16
N LEU A 142 2.63 -16.65 -7.04
CA LEU A 142 2.39 -18.08 -6.83
C LEU A 142 1.07 -18.56 -7.45
N HIS A 143 0.12 -17.66 -7.70
CA HIS A 143 -1.22 -18.00 -8.18
C HIS A 143 -1.73 -17.01 -9.21
N ASP A 144 -2.62 -17.49 -10.05
CA ASP A 144 -3.40 -16.67 -10.95
C ASP A 144 -4.26 -15.66 -10.18
N ILE A 145 -4.38 -14.47 -10.72
CA ILE A 145 -5.24 -13.42 -10.18
C ILE A 145 -6.22 -13.00 -11.27
N ILE A 146 -7.46 -13.38 -11.10
CA ILE A 146 -8.52 -12.97 -12.02
C ILE A 146 -9.12 -11.66 -11.53
N ALA A 147 -8.86 -10.60 -12.28
CA ALA A 147 -9.35 -9.27 -11.97
C ALA A 147 -10.70 -8.99 -12.65
N VAL A 148 -11.62 -8.39 -11.90
CA VAL A 148 -12.93 -7.92 -12.41
C VAL A 148 -13.02 -6.40 -12.31
N GLY A 149 -13.76 -5.79 -13.22
CA GLY A 149 -13.94 -4.34 -13.28
C GLY A 149 -13.15 -3.67 -14.40
N ALA A 150 -13.61 -2.48 -14.80
CA ALA A 150 -12.96 -1.67 -15.84
C ALA A 150 -11.57 -1.22 -15.40
N GLY A 151 -10.59 -1.32 -16.31
CA GLY A 151 -9.21 -0.87 -16.08
C GLY A 151 -8.37 -1.75 -15.16
N THR A 152 -8.87 -2.91 -14.74
CA THR A 152 -8.09 -3.87 -13.95
C THR A 152 -7.30 -4.83 -14.85
N SER A 153 -6.33 -5.55 -14.28
CA SER A 153 -5.48 -6.49 -15.00
C SER A 153 -5.44 -7.83 -14.27
N SER A 154 -5.78 -8.91 -14.99
CA SER A 154 -5.55 -10.27 -14.51
C SER A 154 -4.11 -10.66 -14.70
N LYS A 155 -3.58 -11.51 -13.83
CA LYS A 155 -2.27 -12.16 -13.95
C LYS A 155 -2.48 -13.66 -14.08
N ILE A 156 -1.90 -14.28 -15.08
CA ILE A 156 -1.82 -15.74 -15.23
C ILE A 156 -0.36 -16.13 -15.03
N VAL A 157 -0.10 -17.02 -14.08
CA VAL A 157 1.25 -17.42 -13.68
C VAL A 157 1.58 -18.78 -14.27
N HIS A 158 2.58 -18.82 -15.14
CA HIS A 158 3.08 -20.07 -15.72
C HIS A 158 4.14 -20.66 -14.79
N GLN A 159 3.79 -21.74 -14.09
CA GLN A 159 4.65 -22.36 -13.08
C GLN A 159 5.94 -22.98 -13.66
N GLU A 160 5.94 -23.36 -14.94
CA GLU A 160 7.05 -24.05 -15.58
C GLU A 160 8.23 -23.12 -15.89
N ASP A 161 7.96 -21.88 -16.30
CA ASP A 161 8.97 -20.91 -16.75
C ASP A 161 8.98 -19.59 -15.94
N HIS A 162 8.15 -19.51 -14.89
CA HIS A 162 7.96 -18.32 -14.06
C HIS A 162 7.55 -17.07 -14.84
N GLN A 163 6.93 -17.23 -16.00
CA GLN A 163 6.38 -16.12 -16.77
C GLN A 163 4.99 -15.73 -16.25
N VAL A 164 4.70 -14.44 -16.37
CA VAL A 164 3.40 -13.87 -15.97
C VAL A 164 2.76 -13.16 -17.14
N ASP A 165 1.67 -13.72 -17.62
CA ASP A 165 0.82 -13.08 -18.61
C ASP A 165 -0.12 -12.07 -17.94
N ARG A 166 -0.30 -10.91 -18.56
CA ARG A 166 -1.23 -9.89 -18.11
C ARG A 166 -2.37 -9.72 -19.11
N ILE A 167 -3.59 -9.77 -18.60
CA ILE A 167 -4.80 -9.60 -19.42
C ILE A 167 -5.54 -8.37 -18.89
N GLU A 168 -5.41 -7.26 -19.63
CA GLU A 168 -6.01 -5.98 -19.28
C GLU A 168 -7.49 -5.95 -19.59
N ASN A 169 -8.31 -5.48 -18.67
CA ASN A 169 -9.69 -5.09 -18.94
C ASN A 169 -9.74 -3.70 -19.56
N LEU A 170 -10.78 -3.44 -20.36
CA LEU A 170 -10.96 -2.11 -20.96
C LEU A 170 -11.14 -1.06 -19.87
N LYS A 171 -10.48 0.09 -20.03
CA LYS A 171 -10.50 1.18 -19.04
C LYS A 171 -11.81 1.97 -19.05
N ASP A 172 -12.41 2.12 -20.22
CA ASP A 172 -13.69 2.80 -20.35
C ASP A 172 -14.81 1.90 -19.85
N ILE A 173 -15.61 2.40 -18.91
CA ILE A 173 -16.67 1.64 -18.23
C ILE A 173 -17.74 1.16 -19.23
N LYS A 174 -18.13 2.02 -20.17
CA LYS A 174 -19.17 1.69 -21.15
C LYS A 174 -18.70 0.57 -22.08
N GLN A 175 -17.45 0.67 -22.58
CA GLN A 175 -16.88 -0.38 -23.41
C GLN A 175 -16.66 -1.68 -22.63
N TYR A 176 -16.26 -1.60 -21.35
CA TYR A 176 -16.13 -2.77 -20.49
C TYR A 176 -17.45 -3.53 -20.36
N ILE A 177 -18.56 -2.82 -20.13
CA ILE A 177 -19.88 -3.43 -20.00
C ILE A 177 -20.36 -4.01 -21.33
N THR A 178 -20.25 -3.25 -22.42
CA THR A 178 -20.78 -3.68 -23.74
C THR A 178 -19.98 -4.81 -24.39
N ARG A 179 -18.72 -5.01 -23.98
CA ARG A 179 -17.83 -6.04 -24.53
C ARG A 179 -17.41 -7.07 -23.48
N ILE A 180 -18.27 -7.30 -22.48
CA ILE A 180 -17.93 -8.19 -21.34
C ILE A 180 -17.65 -9.62 -21.81
N ASP A 181 -18.42 -10.15 -22.77
CA ASP A 181 -18.25 -11.51 -23.27
C ASP A 181 -16.89 -11.70 -23.98
N GLU A 182 -16.44 -10.69 -24.73
CA GLU A 182 -15.13 -10.71 -25.36
C GLU A 182 -14.01 -10.72 -24.32
N ILE A 183 -14.19 -9.94 -23.21
CA ILE A 183 -13.21 -9.88 -22.12
C ILE A 183 -13.14 -11.21 -21.38
N ILE A 184 -14.26 -11.86 -21.15
CA ILE A 184 -14.33 -13.20 -20.54
C ILE A 184 -13.60 -14.19 -21.44
N HIS A 185 -13.95 -14.25 -22.72
CA HIS A 185 -13.35 -15.18 -23.67
C HIS A 185 -11.83 -15.03 -23.79
N ARG A 186 -11.30 -13.79 -23.78
CA ARG A 186 -9.84 -13.55 -23.75
C ARG A 186 -9.15 -14.14 -22.52
N LYS A 187 -9.83 -14.15 -21.37
CA LYS A 187 -9.30 -14.76 -20.14
C LYS A 187 -9.33 -16.27 -20.21
N GLU A 188 -10.44 -16.85 -20.67
CA GLU A 188 -10.58 -18.30 -20.86
C GLU A 188 -9.48 -18.87 -21.74
N LEU A 189 -9.16 -18.20 -22.87
CA LEU A 189 -8.09 -18.62 -23.79
C LEU A 189 -6.68 -18.64 -23.18
N LYS A 190 -6.47 -17.92 -22.09
CA LYS A 190 -5.16 -17.78 -21.43
C LYS A 190 -5.04 -18.65 -20.17
N MET A 191 -6.15 -19.20 -19.70
CA MET A 191 -6.23 -20.04 -18.51
C MET A 191 -6.16 -21.54 -18.82
N ILE A 192 -6.11 -21.88 -20.12
CA ILE A 192 -5.94 -23.24 -20.64
C ILE A 192 -4.45 -23.50 -20.90
#